data_29472c2ca0a5220ef85dc393f85a337a
#
_entry.id   29472c2ca0a5220ef85dc393f85a337a
#
_cell.length_a   1.000
_cell.length_b   1.000
_cell.length_c   1.000
_cell.angle_alpha   90.00
_cell.angle_beta   90.00
_cell.angle_gamma   90.00
#
_symmetry.space_group_name_H-M   'P 1'
#
loop_
_entity.id
_entity.type
_entity.pdbx_description
1 polymer ?
#
loop_
_entity_poly.entity_id
_entity_poly.type
_entity_poly.pdbx_seq_one_letter_code
_entity_poly.pdbx_strand_id
1 'polypeptide(L)'
;MAKGFTVKAKAPTKEAPKWDIPAIKERWKGKTVVFCLPGRGCSYTFLKNFVQLCFDMVQSGMSIQISQDYSSMVNFARCKCLGANVLRGPKQLPWDGKLQYDYQLWIDNDIVFNVEKFWQLADLALPASGEERKIAAGWYATEDGHTTSVAHWLEEDDFRKNGGVMNHETVESMGKRNKPFTVDYTGFGWLLIKKGVFEDMEYPWFAPKMQIFESGNVQDMCGEDVSFCLDAKEMGIETWCDPRIRVGHEKTRVI
;
A
#
# COMPACT_ATOMS: atom_id res chain seq x y z
N MET A 1 38.26 -9.43 -37.28
CA MET A 1 38.04 -10.45 -36.23
C MET A 1 37.01 -9.91 -35.23
N ALA A 2 35.79 -10.42 -35.29
CA ALA A 2 34.70 -10.00 -34.39
C ALA A 2 34.86 -10.73 -33.05
N LYS A 3 35.00 -9.96 -31.96
CA LYS A 3 34.98 -10.53 -30.59
C LYS A 3 33.54 -10.92 -30.19
N GLY A 4 33.30 -12.22 -30.12
CA GLY A 4 32.01 -12.76 -29.64
C GLY A 4 31.83 -12.44 -28.16
N PHE A 5 30.70 -11.83 -27.81
CA PHE A 5 30.24 -11.65 -26.42
C PHE A 5 29.59 -12.95 -25.95
N THR A 6 30.24 -13.62 -25.01
CA THR A 6 29.62 -14.79 -24.32
C THR A 6 28.86 -14.27 -23.12
N VAL A 7 27.52 -14.29 -23.19
CA VAL A 7 26.64 -14.04 -22.03
C VAL A 7 26.66 -15.30 -21.17
N LYS A 8 27.30 -15.25 -20.01
CA LYS A 8 27.19 -16.32 -19.01
C LYS A 8 25.76 -16.31 -18.45
N ALA A 9 25.02 -17.39 -18.63
CA ALA A 9 23.75 -17.61 -17.97
C ALA A 9 23.93 -17.51 -16.44
N LYS A 10 23.17 -16.65 -15.78
CA LYS A 10 23.11 -16.58 -14.31
C LYS A 10 22.57 -17.92 -13.80
N ALA A 11 23.21 -18.48 -12.76
CA ALA A 11 22.73 -19.65 -12.07
C ALA A 11 21.26 -19.43 -11.59
N PRO A 12 20.41 -20.46 -11.61
CA PRO A 12 19.02 -20.34 -11.17
C PRO A 12 19.00 -19.92 -9.70
N THR A 13 18.48 -18.73 -9.42
CA THR A 13 18.07 -18.33 -8.07
C THR A 13 17.02 -19.33 -7.60
N LYS A 14 17.13 -19.83 -6.37
CA LYS A 14 16.08 -20.69 -5.76
C LYS A 14 14.73 -20.04 -6.01
N GLU A 15 13.84 -20.75 -6.70
CA GLU A 15 12.47 -20.29 -6.92
C GLU A 15 11.85 -19.91 -5.57
N ALA A 16 11.30 -18.72 -5.49
CA ALA A 16 10.53 -18.31 -4.32
C ALA A 16 9.33 -19.27 -4.16
N PRO A 17 8.94 -19.65 -2.95
CA PRO A 17 7.81 -20.55 -2.74
C PRO A 17 6.57 -19.98 -3.43
N LYS A 18 5.89 -20.82 -4.20
CA LYS A 18 4.63 -20.47 -4.86
C LYS A 18 3.55 -20.25 -3.78
N TRP A 19 2.70 -19.25 -3.96
CA TRP A 19 1.53 -19.06 -3.10
C TRP A 19 0.50 -20.16 -3.32
N ASP A 20 0.03 -20.75 -2.24
CA ASP A 20 -1.13 -21.67 -2.25
C ASP A 20 -2.42 -20.85 -2.25
N ILE A 21 -2.82 -20.35 -3.40
CA ILE A 21 -4.00 -19.50 -3.56
C ILE A 21 -5.27 -20.17 -3.02
N PRO A 22 -5.56 -21.48 -3.27
CA PRO A 22 -6.69 -22.16 -2.64
C PRO A 22 -6.71 -22.09 -1.12
N ALA A 23 -5.57 -22.33 -0.46
CA ALA A 23 -5.47 -22.25 1.00
C ALA A 23 -5.62 -20.80 1.51
N ILE A 24 -5.15 -19.80 0.76
CA ILE A 24 -5.35 -18.39 1.09
C ILE A 24 -6.84 -18.05 1.01
N LYS A 25 -7.51 -18.44 -0.07
CA LYS A 25 -8.96 -18.23 -0.26
C LYS A 25 -9.79 -18.81 0.90
N GLU A 26 -9.47 -20.00 1.36
CA GLU A 26 -10.18 -20.61 2.49
C GLU A 26 -10.00 -19.82 3.80
N ARG A 27 -8.80 -19.27 4.07
CA ARG A 27 -8.56 -18.39 5.24
C ARG A 27 -9.34 -17.07 5.19
N TRP A 28 -9.64 -16.59 3.97
CA TRP A 28 -10.34 -15.33 3.75
C TRP A 28 -11.85 -15.48 3.58
N LYS A 29 -12.34 -16.70 3.50
CA LYS A 29 -13.78 -17.00 3.40
C LYS A 29 -14.57 -16.39 4.57
N GLY A 30 -15.67 -15.74 4.23
CA GLY A 30 -16.49 -15.01 5.21
C GLY A 30 -15.96 -13.62 5.61
N LYS A 31 -14.75 -13.24 5.21
CA LYS A 31 -14.23 -11.88 5.45
C LYS A 31 -14.96 -10.86 4.59
N THR A 32 -15.10 -9.65 5.13
CA THR A 32 -15.63 -8.49 4.42
C THR A 32 -14.50 -7.49 4.15
N VAL A 33 -14.33 -7.11 2.88
CA VAL A 33 -13.34 -6.11 2.45
C VAL A 33 -14.06 -4.90 1.88
N VAL A 34 -13.67 -3.72 2.34
CA VAL A 34 -14.07 -2.45 1.76
C VAL A 34 -12.98 -1.98 0.80
N PHE A 35 -13.31 -1.81 -0.47
CA PHE A 35 -12.46 -1.11 -1.43
C PHE A 35 -12.53 0.39 -1.17
N CYS A 36 -11.40 1.01 -0.88
CA CYS A 36 -11.25 2.46 -0.76
C CYS A 36 -10.59 3.00 -2.03
N LEU A 37 -11.35 3.70 -2.84
CA LEU A 37 -10.98 4.14 -4.18
C LEU A 37 -10.97 5.68 -4.25
N PRO A 38 -9.88 6.36 -3.85
CA PRO A 38 -9.81 7.80 -3.97
C PRO A 38 -9.60 8.22 -5.44
N GLY A 39 -10.47 9.05 -5.99
CA GLY A 39 -10.29 9.54 -7.35
C GLY A 39 -11.59 9.75 -8.13
N ARG A 40 -11.49 10.39 -9.31
CA ARG A 40 -12.63 10.71 -10.19
C ARG A 40 -13.00 9.59 -11.15
N GLY A 41 -12.03 8.81 -11.56
CA GLY A 41 -12.21 7.82 -12.62
C GLY A 41 -10.97 6.93 -12.72
N CYS A 42 -11.05 5.95 -13.58
CA CYS A 42 -9.97 4.99 -13.79
C CYS A 42 -9.87 4.62 -15.27
N SER A 43 -8.77 3.99 -15.65
CA SER A 43 -8.60 3.42 -16.99
C SER A 43 -9.47 2.17 -17.18
N TYR A 44 -9.70 1.79 -18.44
CA TYR A 44 -10.35 0.50 -18.75
C TYR A 44 -9.54 -0.70 -18.28
N THR A 45 -8.22 -0.56 -18.20
CA THR A 45 -7.34 -1.60 -17.62
C THR A 45 -7.66 -1.79 -16.15
N PHE A 46 -7.74 -0.70 -15.39
CA PHE A 46 -8.15 -0.73 -13.98
C PHE A 46 -9.54 -1.35 -13.83
N LEU A 47 -10.53 -0.85 -14.57
CA LEU A 47 -11.92 -1.32 -14.49
C LEU A 47 -12.03 -2.83 -14.74
N LYS A 48 -11.38 -3.34 -15.79
CA LYS A 48 -11.37 -4.78 -16.11
C LYS A 48 -10.79 -5.60 -14.94
N ASN A 49 -9.64 -5.20 -14.43
CA ASN A 49 -8.96 -5.92 -13.34
C ASN A 49 -9.77 -5.85 -12.04
N PHE A 50 -10.39 -4.70 -11.76
CA PHE A 50 -11.25 -4.48 -10.59
C PHE A 50 -12.48 -5.39 -10.62
N VAL A 51 -13.18 -5.44 -11.76
CA VAL A 51 -14.35 -6.33 -11.93
C VAL A 51 -13.95 -7.79 -11.77
N GLN A 52 -12.83 -8.22 -12.37
CA GLN A 52 -12.31 -9.59 -12.20
C GLN A 52 -12.00 -9.91 -10.74
N LEU A 53 -11.38 -8.96 -10.01
CA LEU A 53 -11.08 -9.12 -8.59
C LEU A 53 -12.37 -9.24 -7.76
N CYS A 54 -13.35 -8.39 -7.99
CA CYS A 54 -14.65 -8.44 -7.29
C CYS A 54 -15.33 -9.80 -7.48
N PHE A 55 -15.40 -10.32 -8.72
CA PHE A 55 -15.98 -11.62 -8.99
C PHE A 55 -15.23 -12.76 -8.28
N ASP A 56 -13.89 -12.75 -8.34
CA ASP A 56 -13.09 -13.81 -7.72
C ASP A 56 -13.23 -13.81 -6.19
N MET A 57 -13.26 -12.64 -5.55
CA MET A 57 -13.45 -12.51 -4.11
C MET A 57 -14.82 -13.03 -3.69
N VAL A 58 -15.88 -12.63 -4.38
CA VAL A 58 -17.26 -13.08 -4.06
C VAL A 58 -17.40 -14.59 -4.29
N GLN A 59 -16.85 -15.13 -5.39
CA GLN A 59 -16.83 -16.58 -5.65
C GLN A 59 -16.03 -17.35 -4.60
N SER A 60 -15.05 -16.70 -3.96
CA SER A 60 -14.26 -17.28 -2.87
C SER A 60 -14.98 -17.19 -1.50
N GLY A 61 -16.22 -16.73 -1.47
CA GLY A 61 -17.03 -16.64 -0.25
C GLY A 61 -16.76 -15.41 0.61
N MET A 62 -16.14 -14.38 0.05
CA MET A 62 -15.94 -13.08 0.71
C MET A 62 -17.12 -12.14 0.44
N SER A 63 -17.29 -11.15 1.32
CA SER A 63 -18.16 -9.99 1.09
C SER A 63 -17.31 -8.79 0.70
N ILE A 64 -17.80 -7.99 -0.26
CA ILE A 64 -17.13 -6.78 -0.71
C ILE A 64 -18.04 -5.57 -0.59
N GLN A 65 -17.45 -4.44 -0.28
CA GLN A 65 -18.10 -3.14 -0.28
C GLN A 65 -17.19 -2.14 -0.99
N ILE A 66 -17.74 -1.09 -1.55
CA ILE A 66 -16.99 -0.10 -2.32
C ILE A 66 -17.25 1.27 -1.70
N SER A 67 -16.19 1.94 -1.32
CA SER A 67 -16.20 3.34 -0.90
C SER A 67 -15.31 4.14 -1.83
N GLN A 68 -15.94 5.04 -2.59
CA GLN A 68 -15.26 5.90 -3.55
C GLN A 68 -15.63 7.34 -3.24
N ASP A 69 -14.64 8.20 -3.21
CA ASP A 69 -14.87 9.65 -3.14
C ASP A 69 -13.75 10.41 -3.85
N TYR A 70 -13.97 11.68 -4.07
CA TYR A 70 -13.04 12.56 -4.75
C TYR A 70 -12.89 13.91 -4.05
N SER A 71 -11.68 14.41 -4.09
CA SER A 71 -11.32 15.80 -3.80
C SER A 71 -10.15 16.22 -4.70
N SER A 72 -9.97 17.50 -4.92
CA SER A 72 -8.77 18.04 -5.59
C SER A 72 -7.48 17.81 -4.80
N MET A 73 -7.61 17.57 -3.51
CA MET A 73 -6.50 17.21 -2.62
C MET A 73 -6.68 15.77 -2.16
N VAL A 74 -5.66 14.95 -2.33
CA VAL A 74 -5.70 13.50 -2.09
C VAL A 74 -5.98 13.16 -0.62
N ASN A 75 -5.44 13.90 0.34
CA ASN A 75 -5.71 13.73 1.76
C ASN A 75 -7.21 13.87 2.12
N PHE A 76 -7.90 14.83 1.51
CA PHE A 76 -9.36 14.94 1.67
C PHE A 76 -10.09 13.81 0.96
N ALA A 77 -9.65 13.40 -0.24
CA ALA A 77 -10.26 12.27 -0.94
C ALA A 77 -10.18 10.99 -0.10
N ARG A 78 -9.02 10.71 0.50
CA ARG A 78 -8.82 9.56 1.38
C ARG A 78 -9.69 9.64 2.63
N CYS A 79 -9.74 10.78 3.32
CA CYS A 79 -10.65 10.97 4.46
C CYS A 79 -12.12 10.74 4.09
N LYS A 80 -12.56 11.25 2.93
CA LYS A 80 -13.92 11.07 2.44
C LYS A 80 -14.24 9.62 2.08
N CYS A 81 -13.28 8.86 1.55
CA CYS A 81 -13.44 7.40 1.37
C CYS A 81 -13.73 6.68 2.68
N LEU A 82 -13.29 7.21 3.82
CA LEU A 82 -13.65 6.70 5.15
C LEU A 82 -14.94 7.32 5.72
N GLY A 83 -15.67 8.08 4.91
CA GLY A 83 -16.91 8.74 5.31
C GLY A 83 -16.71 9.88 6.30
N ALA A 84 -15.54 10.54 6.28
CA ALA A 84 -15.23 11.65 7.17
C ALA A 84 -16.25 12.79 7.06
N ASN A 85 -16.57 13.37 8.22
CA ASN A 85 -17.39 14.56 8.31
C ASN A 85 -16.81 15.51 9.38
N VAL A 86 -16.40 16.69 8.98
CA VAL A 86 -15.78 17.70 9.86
C VAL A 86 -16.63 18.04 11.09
N LEU A 87 -17.93 17.87 11.01
CA LEU A 87 -18.86 18.15 12.12
C LEU A 87 -18.85 17.08 13.22
N ARG A 88 -18.21 15.93 12.99
CA ARG A 88 -18.13 14.84 14.00
C ARG A 88 -16.93 14.97 14.93
N GLY A 89 -16.00 15.88 14.63
CA GLY A 89 -14.81 16.11 15.46
C GLY A 89 -13.74 15.00 15.35
N PRO A 90 -12.67 15.09 16.16
CA PRO A 90 -11.48 14.25 16.01
C PRO A 90 -11.68 12.78 16.40
N LYS A 91 -12.68 12.46 17.21
CA LYS A 91 -12.96 11.08 17.68
C LYS A 91 -13.94 10.33 16.78
N GLN A 92 -14.19 10.83 15.57
CA GLN A 92 -15.06 10.13 14.64
C GLN A 92 -14.46 8.81 14.17
N LEU A 93 -15.32 7.84 13.91
CA LEU A 93 -14.95 6.53 13.39
C LEU A 93 -15.14 6.50 11.86
N PRO A 94 -14.38 5.67 11.14
CA PRO A 94 -14.66 5.39 9.73
C PRO A 94 -16.14 5.02 9.54
N TRP A 95 -16.77 5.64 8.52
CA TRP A 95 -18.21 5.47 8.22
C TRP A 95 -19.14 5.58 9.43
N ASP A 96 -18.78 6.42 10.41
CA ASP A 96 -19.54 6.62 11.65
C ASP A 96 -19.72 5.34 12.48
N GLY A 97 -18.80 4.39 12.34
CA GLY A 97 -18.87 3.08 13.00
C GLY A 97 -20.00 2.16 12.49
N LYS A 98 -20.72 2.58 11.44
CA LYS A 98 -21.92 1.84 10.94
C LYS A 98 -21.55 0.72 9.98
N LEU A 99 -20.40 0.80 9.32
CA LEU A 99 -19.95 -0.20 8.36
C LEU A 99 -19.27 -1.36 9.07
N GLN A 100 -19.71 -2.59 8.79
CA GLN A 100 -19.04 -3.78 9.28
C GLN A 100 -18.10 -4.32 8.20
N TYR A 101 -16.83 -4.49 8.55
CA TYR A 101 -15.78 -4.99 7.66
C TYR A 101 -14.64 -5.60 8.49
N ASP A 102 -13.79 -6.37 7.82
CA ASP A 102 -12.56 -6.92 8.41
C ASP A 102 -11.31 -6.13 7.95
N TYR A 103 -11.28 -5.77 6.66
CA TYR A 103 -10.16 -5.07 6.04
C TYR A 103 -10.63 -3.99 5.08
N GLN A 104 -9.78 -3.00 4.88
CA GLN A 104 -9.87 -2.01 3.82
C GLN A 104 -8.79 -2.34 2.77
N LEU A 105 -9.15 -2.38 1.50
CA LEU A 105 -8.20 -2.44 0.39
C LEU A 105 -8.16 -1.09 -0.31
N TRP A 106 -7.07 -0.41 -0.13
CA TRP A 106 -6.80 0.87 -0.78
C TRP A 106 -6.17 0.64 -2.14
N ILE A 107 -6.74 1.26 -3.18
CA ILE A 107 -6.25 1.18 -4.55
C ILE A 107 -6.34 2.55 -5.19
N ASP A 108 -5.21 3.14 -5.54
CA ASP A 108 -5.21 4.37 -6.34
C ASP A 108 -5.62 4.05 -7.79
N ASN A 109 -6.28 4.99 -8.42
CA ASN A 109 -6.96 4.80 -9.71
C ASN A 109 -6.02 4.60 -10.92
N ASP A 110 -4.71 4.72 -10.73
CA ASP A 110 -3.65 4.50 -11.71
C ASP A 110 -2.81 3.23 -11.42
N ILE A 111 -3.27 2.37 -10.52
CA ILE A 111 -2.61 1.10 -10.21
C ILE A 111 -3.08 0.01 -11.17
N VAL A 112 -2.12 -0.74 -11.71
CA VAL A 112 -2.36 -1.91 -12.57
C VAL A 112 -2.06 -3.18 -11.78
N PHE A 113 -3.09 -3.92 -11.46
CA PHE A 113 -3.05 -5.12 -10.63
C PHE A 113 -3.78 -6.28 -11.31
N ASN A 114 -3.75 -7.45 -10.69
CA ASN A 114 -4.57 -8.60 -11.05
C ASN A 114 -5.04 -9.36 -9.80
N VAL A 115 -5.91 -10.36 -10.00
CA VAL A 115 -6.48 -11.17 -8.92
C VAL A 115 -5.38 -11.85 -8.09
N GLU A 116 -4.33 -12.36 -8.72
CA GLU A 116 -3.23 -13.04 -8.01
C GLU A 116 -2.52 -12.08 -7.04
N LYS A 117 -2.31 -10.82 -7.43
CA LYS A 117 -1.68 -9.80 -6.57
C LYS A 117 -2.50 -9.49 -5.31
N PHE A 118 -3.82 -9.57 -5.40
CA PHE A 118 -4.67 -9.47 -4.21
C PHE A 118 -4.47 -10.66 -3.27
N TRP A 119 -4.46 -11.89 -3.78
CA TRP A 119 -4.29 -13.06 -2.92
C TRP A 119 -2.89 -13.12 -2.28
N GLN A 120 -1.86 -12.65 -2.99
CA GLN A 120 -0.53 -12.48 -2.43
C GLN A 120 -0.53 -11.46 -1.27
N LEU A 121 -1.22 -10.33 -1.44
CA LEU A 121 -1.37 -9.30 -0.41
C LEU A 121 -2.21 -9.81 0.77
N ALA A 122 -3.24 -10.57 0.50
CA ALA A 122 -4.09 -11.23 1.49
C ALA A 122 -3.27 -12.22 2.35
N ASP A 123 -2.38 -13.01 1.74
CA ASP A 123 -1.46 -13.90 2.46
C ASP A 123 -0.45 -13.11 3.30
N LEU A 124 0.00 -11.95 2.83
CA LEU A 124 0.85 -11.08 3.62
C LEU A 124 0.12 -10.56 4.86
N ALA A 125 -1.14 -10.15 4.74
CA ALA A 125 -1.94 -9.62 5.84
C ALA A 125 -2.34 -10.70 6.85
N LEU A 126 -2.75 -11.88 6.36
CA LEU A 126 -3.16 -13.03 7.18
C LEU A 126 -2.41 -14.28 6.71
N PRO A 127 -1.15 -14.46 7.13
CA PRO A 127 -0.34 -15.61 6.73
C PRO A 127 -0.83 -16.92 7.38
N ALA A 128 -0.37 -18.04 6.84
CA ALA A 128 -0.70 -19.37 7.39
C ALA A 128 -0.21 -19.58 8.83
N SER A 129 0.79 -18.81 9.28
CA SER A 129 1.25 -18.81 10.68
C SER A 129 0.20 -18.28 11.67
N GLY A 130 -0.82 -17.55 11.18
CA GLY A 130 -1.84 -16.90 12.01
C GLY A 130 -1.39 -15.57 12.64
N GLU A 131 -0.15 -15.15 12.41
CA GLU A 131 0.35 -13.84 12.86
C GLU A 131 -0.17 -12.74 11.95
N GLU A 132 -1.30 -12.15 12.31
CA GLU A 132 -1.99 -11.17 11.52
C GLU A 132 -1.26 -9.82 11.52
N ARG A 133 -1.07 -9.26 10.31
CA ARG A 133 -0.42 -7.97 10.11
C ARG A 133 -1.48 -6.91 9.84
N LYS A 134 -1.46 -5.85 10.66
CA LYS A 134 -2.48 -4.80 10.58
C LYS A 134 -2.38 -3.97 9.30
N ILE A 135 -1.17 -3.78 8.78
CA ILE A 135 -0.91 -3.04 7.54
C ILE A 135 -0.01 -3.91 6.65
N ALA A 136 -0.52 -4.26 5.47
CA ALA A 136 0.17 -5.06 4.48
C ALA A 136 0.19 -4.35 3.13
N ALA A 137 1.37 -4.14 2.56
CA ALA A 137 1.60 -3.40 1.34
C ALA A 137 2.19 -4.27 0.23
N GLY A 138 1.71 -4.06 -0.99
CA GLY A 138 2.51 -4.29 -2.18
C GLY A 138 3.26 -3.01 -2.57
N TRP A 139 3.97 -3.05 -3.67
CA TRP A 139 4.78 -1.92 -4.12
C TRP A 139 4.70 -1.71 -5.63
N TYR A 140 5.02 -0.51 -6.04
CA TYR A 140 5.09 -0.10 -7.44
C TYR A 140 6.28 0.85 -7.65
N ALA A 141 6.75 0.93 -8.89
CA ALA A 141 7.77 1.91 -9.23
C ALA A 141 7.14 3.30 -9.38
N THR A 142 7.88 4.32 -8.96
CA THR A 142 7.54 5.72 -9.21
C THR A 142 7.75 6.08 -10.67
N GLU A 143 7.52 7.34 -11.04
CA GLU A 143 7.59 7.78 -12.45
C GLU A 143 8.98 7.61 -13.08
N ASP A 144 10.03 7.64 -12.29
CA ASP A 144 11.42 7.42 -12.73
C ASP A 144 11.72 5.96 -13.15
N GLY A 145 10.80 5.02 -12.82
CA GLY A 145 10.93 3.59 -13.10
C GLY A 145 12.00 2.88 -12.27
N HIS A 146 12.67 3.57 -11.36
CA HIS A 146 13.78 3.08 -10.54
C HIS A 146 13.45 3.06 -9.06
N THR A 147 12.94 4.16 -8.54
CA THR A 147 12.50 4.31 -7.15
C THR A 147 11.17 3.60 -6.92
N THR A 148 10.91 3.13 -5.70
CA THR A 148 9.65 2.47 -5.36
C THR A 148 8.80 3.29 -4.38
N SER A 149 7.54 2.87 -4.23
CA SER A 149 6.58 3.46 -3.29
C SER A 149 6.85 3.14 -1.82
N VAL A 150 7.96 2.49 -1.48
CA VAL A 150 8.30 2.12 -0.11
C VAL A 150 9.65 2.68 0.30
N ALA A 151 9.77 3.12 1.55
CA ALA A 151 11.01 3.72 2.06
C ALA A 151 11.23 3.44 3.54
N HIS A 152 12.45 3.73 3.97
CA HIS A 152 12.87 3.72 5.35
C HIS A 152 13.16 5.13 5.82
N TRP A 153 12.82 5.41 7.08
CA TRP A 153 13.16 6.69 7.72
C TRP A 153 14.67 6.82 7.87
N LEU A 154 15.16 8.04 7.82
CA LEU A 154 16.57 8.36 8.07
C LEU A 154 16.67 9.34 9.25
N GLU A 155 17.68 9.15 10.07
CA GLU A 155 18.11 10.17 11.04
C GLU A 155 18.66 11.40 10.30
N GLU A 156 18.69 12.55 10.97
CA GLU A 156 18.97 13.84 10.33
C GLU A 156 20.27 13.84 9.53
N ASP A 157 21.36 13.29 10.06
CA ASP A 157 22.66 13.27 9.39
C ASP A 157 22.63 12.47 8.09
N ASP A 158 21.93 11.35 8.09
CA ASP A 158 21.82 10.50 6.90
C ASP A 158 20.79 11.06 5.91
N PHE A 159 19.73 11.71 6.40
CA PHE A 159 18.79 12.45 5.56
C PHE A 159 19.49 13.60 4.81
N ARG A 160 20.37 14.36 5.51
CA ARG A 160 21.21 15.40 4.86
C ARG A 160 22.15 14.83 3.81
N LYS A 161 22.84 13.70 4.10
CA LYS A 161 23.73 13.02 3.14
C LYS A 161 22.96 12.51 1.93
N ASN A 162 21.70 12.10 2.13
CA ASN A 162 20.81 11.63 1.06
C ASN A 162 20.09 12.76 0.31
N GLY A 163 20.54 14.01 0.48
CA GLY A 163 20.02 15.16 -0.25
C GLY A 163 18.63 15.61 0.18
N GLY A 164 18.19 15.30 1.40
CA GLY A 164 16.87 15.65 1.91
C GLY A 164 15.75 14.71 1.41
N VAL A 165 16.08 13.48 1.06
CA VAL A 165 15.12 12.48 0.58
C VAL A 165 15.16 11.25 1.48
N MET A 166 14.01 10.63 1.74
CA MET A 166 13.92 9.35 2.46
C MET A 166 14.71 8.25 1.73
N ASN A 167 15.09 7.22 2.47
CA ASN A 167 15.78 6.06 1.89
C ASN A 167 14.78 5.12 1.21
N HIS A 168 14.45 5.43 -0.04
CA HIS A 168 13.56 4.59 -0.84
C HIS A 168 14.23 3.26 -1.23
N GLU A 169 13.46 2.19 -1.15
CA GLU A 169 13.82 0.95 -1.83
C GLU A 169 13.80 1.19 -3.34
N THR A 170 14.72 0.53 -4.05
CA THR A 170 14.76 0.57 -5.51
C THR A 170 14.18 -0.70 -6.12
N VAL A 171 13.80 -0.64 -7.40
CA VAL A 171 13.37 -1.84 -8.15
C VAL A 171 14.45 -2.93 -8.09
N GLU A 172 15.73 -2.53 -8.10
CA GLU A 172 16.86 -3.47 -7.98
C GLU A 172 16.95 -4.07 -6.58
N SER A 173 16.85 -3.28 -5.51
CA SER A 173 16.91 -3.76 -4.13
C SER A 173 15.74 -4.70 -3.82
N MET A 174 14.53 -4.36 -4.29
CA MET A 174 13.36 -5.22 -4.17
C MET A 174 13.55 -6.56 -4.89
N GLY A 175 14.19 -6.54 -6.06
CA GLY A 175 14.50 -7.77 -6.80
C GLY A 175 15.52 -8.70 -6.14
N LYS A 176 16.29 -8.21 -5.17
CA LYS A 176 17.25 -8.99 -4.38
C LYS A 176 16.62 -9.61 -3.12
N ARG A 177 15.45 -9.13 -2.69
CA ARG A 177 14.73 -9.64 -1.52
C ARG A 177 13.73 -10.74 -1.94
N ASN A 178 13.47 -11.68 -1.05
CA ASN A 178 12.53 -12.79 -1.29
C ASN A 178 11.61 -13.10 -0.10
N LYS A 179 11.64 -12.26 0.95
CA LYS A 179 10.83 -12.40 2.15
C LYS A 179 10.17 -11.06 2.50
N PRO A 180 8.98 -11.08 3.12
CA PRO A 180 8.39 -9.89 3.71
C PRO A 180 9.32 -9.21 4.69
N PHE A 181 9.22 -7.90 4.77
CA PHE A 181 9.99 -7.05 5.68
C PHE A 181 9.17 -5.83 6.09
N THR A 182 9.57 -5.16 7.16
CA THR A 182 8.94 -3.92 7.61
C THR A 182 9.53 -2.70 6.92
N VAL A 183 8.69 -1.72 6.68
CA VAL A 183 9.06 -0.41 6.10
C VAL A 183 8.49 0.71 6.97
N ASP A 184 9.11 1.87 6.94
CA ASP A 184 8.61 3.04 7.68
C ASP A 184 7.56 3.81 6.89
N TYR A 185 7.57 3.68 5.56
CA TYR A 185 6.65 4.36 4.65
C TYR A 185 6.24 3.46 3.48
N THR A 186 4.99 3.59 3.08
CA THR A 186 4.46 3.03 1.83
C THR A 186 3.41 3.96 1.23
N GLY A 187 3.38 4.06 -0.11
CA GLY A 187 2.27 4.72 -0.78
C GLY A 187 0.96 3.91 -0.69
N PHE A 188 -0.16 4.58 -0.80
CA PHE A 188 -1.50 4.01 -0.62
C PHE A 188 -2.09 3.34 -1.88
N GLY A 189 -1.28 3.19 -2.93
CA GLY A 189 -1.77 2.63 -4.19
C GLY A 189 -2.17 1.16 -4.15
N TRP A 190 -1.58 0.35 -3.25
CA TRP A 190 -1.90 -1.07 -3.10
C TRP A 190 -1.66 -1.54 -1.68
N LEU A 191 -2.66 -1.39 -0.81
CA LEU A 191 -2.50 -1.53 0.63
C LEU A 191 -3.74 -2.17 1.27
N LEU A 192 -3.55 -3.23 2.07
CA LEU A 192 -4.56 -3.79 2.96
C LEU A 192 -4.34 -3.26 4.37
N ILE A 193 -5.40 -2.72 4.97
CA ILE A 193 -5.42 -2.24 6.35
C ILE A 193 -6.53 -2.95 7.10
N LYS A 194 -6.16 -3.56 8.23
CA LYS A 194 -7.11 -4.23 9.11
C LYS A 194 -8.01 -3.22 9.82
N LYS A 195 -9.26 -3.59 10.05
CA LYS A 195 -10.16 -2.87 10.97
C LYS A 195 -9.50 -2.67 12.34
N GLY A 196 -9.71 -1.53 12.93
CA GLY A 196 -9.11 -1.11 14.20
C GLY A 196 -7.97 -0.10 14.01
N VAL A 197 -7.27 -0.08 12.86
CA VAL A 197 -6.17 0.89 12.65
C VAL A 197 -6.71 2.32 12.63
N PHE A 198 -7.69 2.60 11.79
CA PHE A 198 -8.29 3.95 11.72
C PHE A 198 -9.25 4.25 12.86
N GLU A 199 -9.83 3.23 13.47
CA GLU A 199 -10.68 3.39 14.64
C GLU A 199 -9.89 3.83 15.88
N ASP A 200 -8.61 3.46 15.96
CA ASP A 200 -7.71 3.84 17.05
C ASP A 200 -6.96 5.17 16.76
N MET A 201 -7.02 5.68 15.51
CA MET A 201 -6.43 6.96 15.11
C MET A 201 -7.42 8.12 15.29
N GLU A 202 -6.92 9.29 15.67
CA GLU A 202 -7.73 10.51 15.64
C GLU A 202 -7.87 11.08 14.22
N TYR A 203 -9.07 11.58 13.90
CA TYR A 203 -9.29 12.34 12.68
C TYR A 203 -8.63 13.75 12.81
N PRO A 204 -8.02 14.28 11.75
CA PRO A 204 -8.01 13.80 10.36
C PRO A 204 -6.91 12.76 10.09
N TRP A 205 -7.33 11.56 9.68
CA TRP A 205 -6.47 10.37 9.48
C TRP A 205 -5.35 10.53 8.45
N PHE A 206 -5.46 11.52 7.59
CA PHE A 206 -4.54 11.79 6.47
C PHE A 206 -4.07 13.24 6.46
N ALA A 207 -3.93 13.86 7.63
CA ALA A 207 -3.42 15.23 7.71
C ALA A 207 -1.92 15.26 7.35
N PRO A 208 -1.51 16.09 6.37
CA PRO A 208 -0.09 16.37 6.18
C PRO A 208 0.51 16.96 7.47
N LYS A 209 1.69 16.51 7.83
CA LYS A 209 2.38 16.94 9.06
C LYS A 209 3.71 17.58 8.76
N MET A 210 4.08 18.54 9.59
CA MET A 210 5.45 19.04 9.61
C MET A 210 6.32 18.04 10.39
N GLN A 211 7.35 17.54 9.75
CA GLN A 211 8.41 16.78 10.38
C GLN A 211 9.58 17.71 10.66
N ILE A 212 9.94 17.81 11.93
CA ILE A 212 11.05 18.64 12.38
C ILE A 212 12.10 17.71 12.98
N PHE A 213 13.31 17.72 12.44
CA PHE A 213 14.43 16.94 12.96
C PHE A 213 14.97 17.55 14.26
N GLU A 214 15.71 16.76 15.04
CA GLU A 214 16.17 17.13 16.38
C GLU A 214 16.93 18.47 16.44
N SER A 215 17.72 18.81 15.43
CA SER A 215 18.43 20.08 15.37
C SER A 215 17.51 21.31 15.24
N GLY A 216 16.25 21.10 14.81
CA GLY A 216 15.32 22.17 14.45
C GLY A 216 15.67 22.92 13.15
N ASN A 217 16.80 22.59 12.52
CA ASN A 217 17.28 23.25 11.31
C ASN A 217 16.85 22.55 10.01
N VAL A 218 16.36 21.33 10.11
CA VAL A 218 15.81 20.56 8.98
C VAL A 218 14.34 20.33 9.26
N GLN A 219 13.52 20.74 8.32
CA GLN A 219 12.07 20.59 8.38
C GLN A 219 11.56 20.20 7.01
N ASP A 220 10.57 19.31 6.97
CA ASP A 220 9.87 18.95 5.75
C ASP A 220 8.39 18.73 6.05
N MET A 221 7.56 18.93 5.04
CA MET A 221 6.14 18.64 5.14
C MET A 221 5.89 17.22 4.57
N CYS A 222 5.56 16.31 5.46
CA CYS A 222 5.16 14.97 5.06
C CYS A 222 3.79 14.98 4.39
N GLY A 223 3.67 14.33 3.24
CA GLY A 223 2.40 14.04 2.59
C GLY A 223 1.48 13.17 3.45
N GLU A 224 0.27 12.95 3.00
CA GLU A 224 -0.78 12.26 3.75
C GLU A 224 -0.46 10.78 4.02
N ASP A 225 0.20 10.12 3.08
CA ASP A 225 0.61 8.72 3.17
C ASP A 225 1.79 8.52 4.13
N VAL A 226 2.78 9.43 4.10
CA VAL A 226 3.88 9.44 5.07
C VAL A 226 3.34 9.72 6.47
N SER A 227 2.47 10.73 6.62
CA SER A 227 1.88 11.09 7.91
C SER A 227 1.09 9.94 8.52
N PHE A 228 0.28 9.22 7.72
CA PHE A 228 -0.41 8.02 8.18
C PHE A 228 0.56 6.94 8.67
N CYS A 229 1.64 6.69 7.93
CA CYS A 229 2.63 5.69 8.33
C CYS A 229 3.35 6.06 9.63
N LEU A 230 3.63 7.35 9.85
CA LEU A 230 4.18 7.85 11.11
C LEU A 230 3.20 7.65 12.27
N ASP A 231 1.92 7.99 12.08
CA ASP A 231 0.88 7.77 13.11
C ASP A 231 0.73 6.29 13.46
N ALA A 232 0.71 5.42 12.45
CA ALA A 232 0.67 3.97 12.66
C ALA A 232 1.90 3.49 13.47
N LYS A 233 3.08 3.98 13.15
CA LYS A 233 4.32 3.65 13.85
C LYS A 233 4.29 4.12 15.31
N GLU A 234 3.80 5.33 15.58
CA GLU A 234 3.63 5.86 16.94
C GLU A 234 2.65 5.01 17.77
N MET A 235 1.66 4.38 17.13
CA MET A 235 0.74 3.43 17.74
C MET A 235 1.34 2.02 17.90
N GLY A 236 2.61 1.80 17.53
CA GLY A 236 3.27 0.50 17.56
C GLY A 236 2.78 -0.45 16.47
N ILE A 237 2.21 0.06 15.38
CA ILE A 237 1.74 -0.73 14.24
C ILE A 237 2.81 -0.75 13.15
N GLU A 238 3.30 -1.95 12.84
CA GLU A 238 4.28 -2.14 11.77
C GLU A 238 3.59 -2.16 10.39
N THR A 239 4.24 -1.54 9.41
CA THR A 239 3.88 -1.65 8.00
C THR A 239 4.74 -2.72 7.34
N TRP A 240 4.10 -3.77 6.83
CA TRP A 240 4.76 -4.90 6.18
C TRP A 240 4.67 -4.79 4.66
N CYS A 241 5.79 -5.02 3.99
CA CYS A 241 5.87 -5.10 2.53
C CYS A 241 6.45 -6.45 2.09
N ASP A 242 5.90 -7.01 1.01
CA ASP A 242 6.50 -8.20 0.38
C ASP A 242 7.09 -7.79 -0.98
N PRO A 243 8.40 -7.96 -1.20
CA PRO A 243 9.07 -7.56 -2.43
C PRO A 243 8.56 -8.29 -3.67
N ARG A 244 7.86 -9.41 -3.51
CA ARG A 244 7.27 -10.20 -4.58
C ARG A 244 5.90 -9.67 -5.05
N ILE A 245 5.27 -8.81 -4.25
CA ILE A 245 3.95 -8.21 -4.55
C ILE A 245 4.14 -6.88 -5.28
N ARG A 246 4.66 -6.96 -6.50
CA ARG A 246 4.78 -5.81 -7.38
C ARG A 246 3.49 -5.62 -8.18
N VAL A 247 2.95 -4.40 -8.17
CA VAL A 247 1.87 -3.95 -9.06
C VAL A 247 2.41 -2.92 -10.06
N GLY A 248 1.66 -2.66 -11.13
CA GLY A 248 2.00 -1.63 -12.10
C GLY A 248 1.48 -0.26 -11.67
N HIS A 249 2.05 0.79 -12.24
CA HIS A 249 1.67 2.17 -12.02
C HIS A 249 1.49 2.84 -13.40
N GLU A 250 0.26 3.12 -13.77
CA GLU A 250 -0.08 3.69 -15.08
C GLU A 250 0.17 5.21 -15.06
N LYS A 251 0.95 5.69 -16.00
CA LYS A 251 1.19 7.14 -16.16
C LYS A 251 0.78 7.58 -17.55
N THR A 252 -0.12 8.55 -17.60
CA THR A 252 -0.55 9.15 -18.85
C THR A 252 0.39 10.29 -19.23
N ARG A 253 0.91 10.27 -20.45
CA ARG A 253 1.67 11.39 -21.02
C ARG A 253 0.82 12.08 -22.07
N VAL A 254 0.76 13.41 -22.03
CA VAL A 254 0.24 14.23 -23.14
C VAL A 254 1.37 14.37 -24.15
N ILE A 255 1.11 14.00 -25.40
CA ILE A 255 2.06 14.06 -26.52
C ILE A 255 1.73 15.29 -27.36
#